data_a9a8f15b27226daaa62b2865315cad9d
#
_entry.id   a9a8f15b27226daaa62b2865315cad9d
#
_cell.length_a   1.000
_cell.length_b   1.000
_cell.length_c   1.000
_cell.angle_alpha   90.00
_cell.angle_beta   90.00
_cell.angle_gamma   90.00
#
_symmetry.space_group_name_H-M   'P 1'
#
loop_
_entity.id
_entity.type
_entity.pdbx_description
1 polymer ?
#
loop_
_entity_poly.entity_id
_entity_poly.type
_entity_poly.pdbx_seq_one_letter_code
_entity_poly.pdbx_strand_id
1 'polypeptide(L)'
;GNAEEAFLTGKRIGEAMREMGLNYDLAPVVDVESVCGNPAIGSRSFGTDAATVTRFGAEMARGIQAAGVMACAKHFPGHGGTNVDTHKSLPTITLSMEELEAGPLVPFYAAIEAGVKSIMTTHIMFPALDKEYPGTLSGAVLSALLRGKMRYGGIIITDCLEMGAIASRYGAAEAALLAAKAGADMPLISHSYNEAARAAELISRAIERGEMNMPEHNAALGRIAGAKEWLSMQ
;
A
#
# COMPACT_ATOMS: atom_id res chain seq x y z
N GLY A 1 -8.31 13.68 20.36
CA GLY A 1 -7.97 14.52 19.22
C GLY A 1 -9.20 14.80 18.36
N ASN A 2 -9.14 15.85 17.57
CA ASN A 2 -10.21 16.25 16.66
C ASN A 2 -9.91 15.74 15.25
N ALA A 3 -10.87 15.11 14.56
CA ALA A 3 -10.72 14.64 13.18
C ALA A 3 -10.42 15.80 12.20
N GLU A 4 -10.96 16.98 12.47
CA GLU A 4 -10.66 18.21 11.72
C GLU A 4 -9.17 18.60 11.82
N GLU A 5 -8.52 18.38 12.95
CA GLU A 5 -7.07 18.60 13.08
C GLU A 5 -6.25 17.65 12.21
N ALA A 6 -6.70 16.40 12.05
CA ALA A 6 -6.05 15.45 11.14
C ALA A 6 -6.18 15.91 9.68
N PHE A 7 -7.36 16.37 9.27
CA PHE A 7 -7.57 16.97 7.95
C PHE A 7 -6.68 18.19 7.73
N LEU A 8 -6.68 19.15 8.65
CA LEU A 8 -5.88 20.37 8.54
C LEU A 8 -4.38 20.06 8.53
N THR A 9 -3.94 19.06 9.30
CA THR A 9 -2.53 18.61 9.30
C THR A 9 -2.17 18.00 7.94
N GLY A 10 -3.01 17.10 7.42
CA GLY A 10 -2.81 16.52 6.10
C GLY A 10 -2.76 17.59 5.00
N LYS A 11 -3.65 18.59 5.07
CA LYS A 11 -3.67 19.70 4.11
C LYS A 11 -2.39 20.52 4.15
N ARG A 12 -1.90 20.88 5.34
CA ARG A 12 -0.62 21.61 5.51
C ARG A 12 0.58 20.83 4.99
N ILE A 13 0.60 19.51 5.22
CA ILE A 13 1.65 18.63 4.66
C ILE A 13 1.60 18.67 3.13
N GLY A 14 0.41 18.49 2.54
CA GLY A 14 0.25 18.52 1.10
C GLY A 14 0.63 19.88 0.49
N GLU A 15 0.23 20.99 1.12
CA GLU A 15 0.62 22.35 0.70
C GLU A 15 2.15 22.52 0.70
N ALA A 16 2.83 22.12 1.77
CA ALA A 16 4.28 22.16 1.85
C ALA A 16 4.96 21.25 0.81
N MET A 17 4.42 20.07 0.53
CA MET A 17 4.95 19.20 -0.52
C MET A 17 4.80 19.82 -1.91
N ARG A 18 3.68 20.47 -2.20
CA ARG A 18 3.48 21.16 -3.48
C ARG A 18 4.47 22.33 -3.67
N GLU A 19 4.73 23.10 -2.63
CA GLU A 19 5.75 24.15 -2.66
C GLU A 19 7.15 23.60 -3.02
N MET A 20 7.43 22.35 -2.63
CA MET A 20 8.66 21.63 -2.99
C MET A 20 8.60 20.93 -4.38
N GLY A 21 7.48 21.04 -5.10
CA GLY A 21 7.29 20.36 -6.38
C GLY A 21 6.95 18.86 -6.25
N LEU A 22 6.58 18.39 -5.05
CA LEU A 22 6.18 17.00 -4.80
C LEU A 22 4.66 16.87 -4.93
N ASN A 23 4.19 15.78 -5.51
CA ASN A 23 2.78 15.55 -5.82
C ASN A 23 2.23 14.19 -5.33
N TYR A 24 3.04 13.42 -4.62
CA TYR A 24 2.66 12.10 -4.10
C TYR A 24 3.29 11.88 -2.71
N ASP A 25 2.42 11.71 -1.71
CA ASP A 25 2.80 11.41 -0.33
C ASP A 25 2.52 9.93 -0.01
N LEU A 26 3.52 9.22 0.47
CA LEU A 26 3.36 7.85 0.95
C LEU A 26 2.83 7.83 2.39
N ALA A 27 1.77 8.58 2.64
CA ALA A 27 1.02 8.73 3.90
C ALA A 27 -0.49 8.88 3.61
N PRO A 28 -1.37 8.58 4.60
CA PRO A 28 -1.11 8.25 5.99
C PRO A 28 -0.83 6.77 6.29
N VAL A 29 -0.24 6.49 7.46
CA VAL A 29 -0.26 5.16 8.07
C VAL A 29 -1.64 4.93 8.67
N VAL A 30 -2.35 3.89 8.21
CA VAL A 30 -3.66 3.47 8.72
C VAL A 30 -3.62 2.09 9.37
N ASP A 31 -2.43 1.66 9.78
CA ASP A 31 -2.23 0.45 10.56
C ASP A 31 -2.77 0.63 11.99
N VAL A 32 -3.52 -0.35 12.47
CA VAL A 32 -3.97 -0.43 13.87
C VAL A 32 -2.84 -1.08 14.68
N GLU A 33 -2.21 -0.36 15.60
CA GLU A 33 -1.12 -0.90 16.44
C GLU A 33 -1.68 -1.83 17.52
N SER A 34 -2.12 -3.02 17.13
CA SER A 34 -2.69 -4.02 18.04
C SER A 34 -1.64 -4.74 18.89
N VAL A 35 -0.35 -4.66 18.50
CA VAL A 35 0.79 -5.18 19.25
C VAL A 35 1.68 -4.01 19.66
N CYS A 36 1.78 -3.80 20.98
CA CYS A 36 2.61 -2.73 21.54
C CYS A 36 4.10 -2.92 21.18
N GLY A 37 4.75 -1.82 20.81
CA GLY A 37 6.18 -1.83 20.49
C GLY A 37 6.51 -2.35 19.11
N ASN A 38 5.60 -2.24 18.16
CA ASN A 38 5.88 -2.50 16.76
C ASN A 38 7.00 -1.55 16.26
N PRO A 39 8.21 -2.07 15.93
CA PRO A 39 9.38 -1.23 15.62
C PRO A 39 9.24 -0.53 14.27
N ALA A 40 8.40 -1.07 13.37
CA ALA A 40 8.17 -0.48 12.06
C ALA A 40 7.09 0.59 12.09
N ILE A 41 6.02 0.40 12.84
CA ILE A 41 4.86 1.32 12.86
C ILE A 41 4.99 2.34 14.02
N GLY A 42 4.97 1.88 15.27
CA GLY A 42 5.15 2.71 16.45
C GLY A 42 4.33 4.00 16.44
N SER A 43 4.95 5.12 16.73
CA SER A 43 4.32 6.45 16.77
C SER A 43 3.76 6.97 15.44
N ARG A 44 3.93 6.24 14.34
CA ARG A 44 3.31 6.58 13.05
C ARG A 44 1.84 6.20 12.98
N SER A 45 1.37 5.24 13.81
CA SER A 45 -0.04 4.89 13.90
C SER A 45 -0.84 5.96 14.63
N PHE A 46 -2.10 6.13 14.25
CA PHE A 46 -3.06 6.98 14.97
C PHE A 46 -3.57 6.35 16.26
N GLY A 47 -3.34 5.06 16.48
CA GLY A 47 -3.76 4.39 17.71
C GLY A 47 -3.81 2.87 17.65
N THR A 48 -4.30 2.32 18.75
CA THR A 48 -4.37 0.86 18.99
C THR A 48 -5.74 0.26 18.68
N ASP A 49 -6.73 1.10 18.35
CA ASP A 49 -8.07 0.66 17.99
C ASP A 49 -8.48 1.13 16.58
N ALA A 50 -9.25 0.30 15.89
CA ALA A 50 -9.63 0.53 14.51
C ALA A 50 -10.49 1.79 14.33
N ALA A 51 -11.33 2.16 15.29
CA ALA A 51 -12.21 3.32 15.17
C ALA A 51 -11.42 4.64 15.20
N THR A 52 -10.42 4.75 16.08
CA THR A 52 -9.50 5.89 16.15
C THR A 52 -8.69 6.03 14.87
N VAL A 53 -8.05 4.93 14.40
CA VAL A 53 -7.25 4.93 13.17
C VAL A 53 -8.10 5.28 11.96
N THR A 54 -9.31 4.72 11.87
CA THR A 54 -10.28 5.01 10.81
C THR A 54 -10.59 6.50 10.73
N ARG A 55 -10.96 7.09 11.86
CA ARG A 55 -11.38 8.49 11.94
C ARG A 55 -10.27 9.46 11.52
N PHE A 56 -9.07 9.28 12.05
CA PHE A 56 -7.96 10.19 11.77
C PHE A 56 -7.27 9.90 10.44
N GLY A 57 -7.08 8.63 10.07
CA GLY A 57 -6.42 8.25 8.82
C GLY A 57 -7.20 8.70 7.59
N ALA A 58 -8.53 8.52 7.57
CA ALA A 58 -9.38 8.96 6.48
C ALA A 58 -9.34 10.49 6.30
N GLU A 59 -9.43 11.25 7.40
CA GLU A 59 -9.40 12.71 7.34
C GLU A 59 -8.01 13.24 6.94
N MET A 60 -6.94 12.61 7.41
CA MET A 60 -5.59 13.00 6.97
C MET A 60 -5.39 12.76 5.47
N ALA A 61 -5.86 11.62 4.93
CA ALA A 61 -5.83 11.35 3.49
C ALA A 61 -6.61 12.40 2.69
N ARG A 62 -7.81 12.76 3.16
CA ARG A 62 -8.60 13.84 2.55
C ARG A 62 -7.87 15.17 2.57
N GLY A 63 -7.23 15.51 3.68
CA GLY A 63 -6.46 16.75 3.84
C GLY A 63 -5.30 16.83 2.83
N ILE A 64 -4.48 15.77 2.73
CA ILE A 64 -3.38 15.69 1.76
C ILE A 64 -3.92 15.88 0.33
N GLN A 65 -5.01 15.20 -0.03
CA GLN A 65 -5.60 15.28 -1.36
C GLN A 65 -6.28 16.62 -1.63
N ALA A 66 -6.83 17.29 -0.62
CA ALA A 66 -7.37 18.64 -0.75
C ALA A 66 -6.31 19.69 -1.10
N ALA A 67 -5.04 19.41 -0.82
CA ALA A 67 -3.90 20.23 -1.27
C ALA A 67 -3.40 19.85 -2.68
N GLY A 68 -4.03 18.90 -3.37
CA GLY A 68 -3.62 18.46 -4.71
C GLY A 68 -2.43 17.50 -4.73
N VAL A 69 -2.18 16.79 -3.63
CA VAL A 69 -1.14 15.74 -3.50
C VAL A 69 -1.83 14.39 -3.38
N MET A 70 -1.36 13.36 -4.06
CA MET A 70 -1.88 12.01 -3.88
C MET A 70 -1.50 11.48 -2.50
N ALA A 71 -2.51 11.00 -1.75
CA ALA A 71 -2.30 10.27 -0.50
C ALA A 71 -2.18 8.76 -0.74
N CYS A 72 -1.49 8.07 0.17
CA CYS A 72 -1.27 6.64 0.17
C CYS A 72 -1.57 6.02 1.54
N ALA A 73 -2.69 5.31 1.66
CA ALA A 73 -3.00 4.58 2.87
C ALA A 73 -2.15 3.31 2.98
N LYS A 74 -1.51 3.07 4.15
CA LYS A 74 -0.56 1.98 4.32
C LYS A 74 -0.55 1.39 5.72
N HIS A 75 -0.15 0.11 5.83
CA HIS A 75 0.33 -0.86 4.87
C HIS A 75 -0.67 -2.03 4.77
N PHE A 76 -1.33 -2.19 3.64
CA PHE A 76 -2.41 -3.17 3.42
C PHE A 76 -1.92 -4.62 3.44
N PRO A 77 -2.62 -5.57 4.07
CA PRO A 77 -3.92 -5.46 4.77
C PRO A 77 -3.81 -5.13 6.26
N GLY A 78 -2.68 -4.64 6.76
CA GLY A 78 -2.43 -4.18 8.12
C GLY A 78 -1.10 -4.69 8.67
N HIS A 79 -0.24 -3.76 9.09
CA HIS A 79 1.10 -4.05 9.62
C HIS A 79 1.16 -4.02 11.16
N GLY A 80 0.10 -3.50 11.82
CA GLY A 80 0.13 -3.22 13.25
C GLY A 80 0.10 -4.44 14.18
N GLY A 81 -0.15 -5.64 13.65
CA GLY A 81 -0.30 -6.88 14.41
C GLY A 81 1.00 -7.68 14.59
N THR A 82 2.18 -7.10 14.40
CA THR A 82 3.47 -7.77 14.58
C THR A 82 4.48 -6.87 15.27
N ASN A 83 5.39 -7.47 16.05
CA ASN A 83 6.57 -6.81 16.60
C ASN A 83 7.85 -7.12 15.81
N VAL A 84 7.73 -7.75 14.66
CA VAL A 84 8.86 -8.11 13.80
C VAL A 84 9.07 -7.00 12.75
N ASP A 85 10.32 -6.57 12.62
CA ASP A 85 10.73 -5.56 11.65
C ASP A 85 10.86 -6.19 10.25
N THR A 86 10.02 -5.76 9.31
CA THR A 86 10.02 -6.20 7.91
C THR A 86 11.27 -5.81 7.12
N HIS A 87 12.08 -4.88 7.64
CA HIS A 87 13.39 -4.60 7.06
C HIS A 87 14.38 -5.77 7.27
N LYS A 88 14.13 -6.65 8.24
CA LYS A 88 15.04 -7.73 8.64
C LYS A 88 14.54 -9.12 8.27
N SER A 89 13.24 -9.37 8.40
CA SER A 89 12.65 -10.68 8.19
C SER A 89 11.18 -10.59 7.77
N LEU A 90 10.65 -11.71 7.25
CA LEU A 90 9.26 -11.83 6.82
C LEU A 90 8.39 -12.30 8.00
N PRO A 91 7.59 -11.41 8.62
CA PRO A 91 6.70 -11.80 9.71
C PRO A 91 5.43 -12.51 9.23
N THR A 92 4.72 -13.12 10.18
CA THR A 92 3.42 -13.74 9.96
C THR A 92 2.41 -13.20 10.96
N ILE A 93 1.22 -12.81 10.47
CA ILE A 93 0.06 -12.45 11.27
C ILE A 93 -1.01 -13.53 11.08
N THR A 94 -1.37 -14.22 12.17
CA THR A 94 -2.25 -15.40 12.15
C THR A 94 -3.71 -15.07 12.48
N LEU A 95 -4.16 -13.86 12.17
CA LEU A 95 -5.57 -13.48 12.32
C LEU A 95 -6.46 -14.24 11.34
N SER A 96 -7.65 -14.63 11.77
CA SER A 96 -8.71 -15.15 10.90
C SER A 96 -9.23 -14.04 9.97
N MET A 97 -9.98 -14.42 8.94
CA MET A 97 -10.61 -13.43 8.06
C MET A 97 -11.58 -12.52 8.80
N GLU A 98 -12.34 -13.06 9.78
CA GLU A 98 -13.26 -12.30 10.62
C GLU A 98 -12.52 -11.27 11.48
N GLU A 99 -11.38 -11.67 12.07
CA GLU A 99 -10.55 -10.75 12.86
C GLU A 99 -9.90 -9.66 11.99
N LEU A 100 -9.47 -9.99 10.78
CA LEU A 100 -8.98 -9.00 9.82
C LEU A 100 -10.06 -7.98 9.46
N GLU A 101 -11.28 -8.44 9.19
CA GLU A 101 -12.42 -7.57 8.85
C GLU A 101 -12.91 -6.72 10.02
N ALA A 102 -12.85 -7.24 11.24
CA ALA A 102 -13.25 -6.50 12.44
C ALA A 102 -12.20 -5.51 12.94
N GLY A 103 -10.95 -5.61 12.49
CA GLY A 103 -9.82 -4.82 12.97
C GLY A 103 -9.01 -4.16 11.85
N PRO A 104 -7.92 -4.80 11.38
CA PRO A 104 -6.95 -4.16 10.48
C PRO A 104 -7.53 -3.62 9.17
N LEU A 105 -8.58 -4.26 8.59
CA LEU A 105 -9.18 -3.84 7.32
C LEU A 105 -10.13 -2.64 7.46
N VAL A 106 -10.66 -2.36 8.64
CA VAL A 106 -11.65 -1.28 8.85
C VAL A 106 -11.11 0.09 8.40
N PRO A 107 -9.88 0.53 8.78
CA PRO A 107 -9.34 1.80 8.33
C PRO A 107 -9.13 1.87 6.81
N PHE A 108 -8.84 0.75 6.15
CA PHE A 108 -8.69 0.73 4.68
C PHE A 108 -10.03 0.89 3.97
N TYR A 109 -11.12 0.31 4.48
CA TYR A 109 -12.45 0.59 3.94
C TYR A 109 -12.77 2.08 4.02
N ALA A 110 -12.52 2.70 5.15
CA ALA A 110 -12.75 4.14 5.32
C ALA A 110 -11.84 5.01 4.44
N ALA A 111 -10.58 4.61 4.25
CA ALA A 111 -9.68 5.30 3.31
C ALA A 111 -10.17 5.20 1.86
N ILE A 112 -10.73 4.05 1.46
CA ILE A 112 -11.35 3.84 0.14
C ILE A 112 -12.58 4.75 -0.01
N GLU A 113 -13.48 4.79 0.98
CA GLU A 113 -14.64 5.69 0.99
C GLU A 113 -14.24 7.16 0.98
N ALA A 114 -13.12 7.50 1.61
CA ALA A 114 -12.53 8.84 1.56
C ALA A 114 -11.91 9.19 0.19
N GLY A 115 -11.87 8.24 -0.74
CA GLY A 115 -11.35 8.43 -2.09
C GLY A 115 -9.83 8.47 -2.17
N VAL A 116 -9.12 7.74 -1.27
CA VAL A 116 -7.66 7.66 -1.30
C VAL A 116 -7.15 7.20 -2.67
N LYS A 117 -6.16 7.89 -3.22
CA LYS A 117 -5.67 7.66 -4.59
C LYS A 117 -4.75 6.45 -4.70
N SER A 118 -4.08 6.07 -3.60
CA SER A 118 -3.24 4.88 -3.59
C SER A 118 -3.30 4.14 -2.27
N ILE A 119 -3.04 2.83 -2.33
CA ILE A 119 -2.85 1.95 -1.17
C ILE A 119 -1.52 1.23 -1.35
N MET A 120 -0.69 1.27 -0.30
CA MET A 120 0.57 0.54 -0.26
C MET A 120 0.40 -0.79 0.46
N THR A 121 0.99 -1.84 -0.11
CA THR A 121 0.95 -3.20 0.44
C THR A 121 1.99 -3.43 1.52
N THR A 122 1.86 -4.54 2.28
CA THR A 122 2.84 -4.92 3.30
C THR A 122 3.54 -6.24 3.01
N HIS A 123 4.77 -6.38 3.48
CA HIS A 123 5.59 -7.59 3.40
C HIS A 123 5.36 -8.51 4.60
N ILE A 124 4.12 -9.00 4.73
CA ILE A 124 3.71 -9.86 5.85
C ILE A 124 2.94 -11.06 5.30
N MET A 125 3.16 -12.24 5.89
CA MET A 125 2.36 -13.44 5.63
C MET A 125 1.05 -13.36 6.39
N PHE A 126 -0.05 -13.61 5.69
CA PHE A 126 -1.40 -13.75 6.25
C PHE A 126 -1.99 -15.11 5.84
N PRO A 127 -1.75 -16.19 6.62
CA PRO A 127 -2.14 -17.54 6.22
C PRO A 127 -3.66 -17.73 6.02
N ALA A 128 -4.49 -16.86 6.58
CA ALA A 128 -5.92 -16.82 6.33
C ALA A 128 -6.28 -16.32 4.91
N LEU A 129 -5.38 -15.59 4.26
CA LEU A 129 -5.54 -15.06 2.90
C LEU A 129 -4.69 -15.83 1.89
N ASP A 130 -3.41 -16.05 2.20
CA ASP A 130 -2.45 -16.75 1.34
C ASP A 130 -1.39 -17.44 2.20
N LYS A 131 -1.18 -18.74 1.94
CA LYS A 131 -0.18 -19.54 2.67
C LYS A 131 1.19 -19.57 2.00
N GLU A 132 1.28 -19.13 0.74
CA GLU A 132 2.50 -19.20 -0.05
C GLU A 132 3.19 -17.84 -0.18
N TYR A 133 2.41 -16.76 -0.38
CA TYR A 133 2.94 -15.44 -0.68
C TYR A 133 2.59 -14.41 0.39
N PRO A 134 3.54 -13.50 0.70
CA PRO A 134 3.24 -12.34 1.53
C PRO A 134 2.25 -11.40 0.83
N GLY A 135 1.56 -10.55 1.60
CA GLY A 135 0.51 -9.67 1.08
C GLY A 135 0.89 -8.92 -0.20
N THR A 136 2.11 -8.42 -0.29
CA THR A 136 2.65 -7.72 -1.48
C THR A 136 2.69 -8.58 -2.75
N LEU A 137 2.88 -9.91 -2.63
CA LEU A 137 3.04 -10.82 -3.77
C LEU A 137 1.82 -11.73 -3.98
N SER A 138 0.76 -11.54 -3.20
CA SER A 138 -0.42 -12.41 -3.17
C SER A 138 -1.55 -11.90 -4.05
N GLY A 139 -1.94 -12.68 -5.05
CA GLY A 139 -3.14 -12.42 -5.84
C GLY A 139 -4.44 -12.51 -5.01
N ALA A 140 -4.47 -13.33 -3.96
CA ALA A 140 -5.59 -13.40 -3.03
C ALA A 140 -5.77 -12.08 -2.26
N VAL A 141 -4.66 -11.42 -1.89
CA VAL A 141 -4.67 -10.13 -1.18
C VAL A 141 -4.95 -8.97 -2.15
N LEU A 142 -4.24 -8.88 -3.26
CA LEU A 142 -4.31 -7.70 -4.14
C LEU A 142 -5.52 -7.78 -5.08
N SER A 143 -5.67 -8.87 -5.80
CA SER A 143 -6.74 -9.00 -6.80
C SER A 143 -8.06 -9.43 -6.18
N ALA A 144 -8.10 -10.47 -5.35
CA ALA A 144 -9.37 -10.97 -4.82
C ALA A 144 -9.91 -10.10 -3.67
N LEU A 145 -9.08 -9.76 -2.66
CA LEU A 145 -9.55 -8.99 -1.52
C LEU A 145 -9.63 -7.49 -1.87
N LEU A 146 -8.52 -6.84 -2.22
CA LEU A 146 -8.48 -5.37 -2.37
C LEU A 146 -9.26 -4.90 -3.61
N ARG A 147 -9.01 -5.48 -4.79
CA ARG A 147 -9.75 -5.13 -6.01
C ARG A 147 -11.17 -5.67 -6.01
N GLY A 148 -11.32 -6.98 -5.76
CA GLY A 148 -12.60 -7.67 -5.89
C GLY A 148 -13.57 -7.34 -4.76
N LYS A 149 -13.26 -7.74 -3.53
CA LYS A 149 -14.17 -7.61 -2.38
C LYS A 149 -14.32 -6.17 -1.92
N MET A 150 -13.20 -5.44 -1.74
CA MET A 150 -13.19 -4.05 -1.28
C MET A 150 -13.45 -3.04 -2.41
N ARG A 151 -13.48 -3.48 -3.68
CA ARG A 151 -13.77 -2.69 -4.89
C ARG A 151 -12.87 -1.46 -5.03
N TYR A 152 -11.60 -1.59 -4.64
CA TYR A 152 -10.68 -0.47 -4.73
C TYR A 152 -10.29 -0.16 -6.17
N GLY A 153 -10.56 1.06 -6.62
CA GLY A 153 -10.30 1.54 -7.98
C GLY A 153 -9.02 2.36 -8.16
N GLY A 154 -8.32 2.72 -7.06
CA GLY A 154 -7.10 3.51 -7.10
C GLY A 154 -5.83 2.68 -7.34
N ILE A 155 -4.66 3.30 -7.20
CA ILE A 155 -3.36 2.65 -7.41
C ILE A 155 -3.03 1.70 -6.26
N ILE A 156 -2.59 0.49 -6.57
CA ILE A 156 -1.91 -0.41 -5.64
C ILE A 156 -0.40 -0.29 -5.88
N ILE A 157 0.31 0.27 -4.89
CA ILE A 157 1.77 0.34 -4.87
C ILE A 157 2.33 -0.67 -3.87
N THR A 158 3.46 -1.30 -4.16
CA THR A 158 4.11 -2.14 -3.14
C THR A 158 4.87 -1.28 -2.13
N ASP A 159 5.12 -1.80 -0.92
CA ASP A 159 6.24 -1.31 -0.13
C ASP A 159 7.55 -1.65 -0.85
N CYS A 160 8.67 -1.07 -0.41
CA CYS A 160 9.96 -1.22 -1.09
C CYS A 160 10.39 -2.69 -1.17
N LEU A 161 10.51 -3.22 -2.39
CA LEU A 161 10.83 -4.62 -2.65
C LEU A 161 12.29 -4.98 -2.31
N GLU A 162 13.12 -3.99 -1.98
CA GLU A 162 14.49 -4.18 -1.49
C GLU A 162 14.56 -4.44 0.01
N MET A 163 13.42 -4.38 0.74
CA MET A 163 13.37 -4.71 2.16
C MET A 163 13.68 -6.20 2.39
N GLY A 164 14.39 -6.49 3.48
CA GLY A 164 14.90 -7.83 3.77
C GLY A 164 13.84 -8.93 3.79
N ALA A 165 12.59 -8.62 4.17
CA ALA A 165 11.47 -9.56 4.12
C ALA A 165 11.21 -10.14 2.71
N ILE A 166 11.51 -9.39 1.66
CA ILE A 166 11.30 -9.77 0.26
C ILE A 166 12.61 -10.07 -0.44
N ALA A 167 13.58 -9.13 -0.40
CA ALA A 167 14.80 -9.23 -1.19
C ALA A 167 15.63 -10.48 -0.91
N SER A 168 15.67 -10.92 0.37
CA SER A 168 16.43 -12.12 0.77
C SER A 168 15.86 -13.42 0.22
N ARG A 169 14.57 -13.46 -0.12
CA ARG A 169 13.88 -14.68 -0.57
C ARG A 169 13.59 -14.70 -2.06
N TYR A 170 13.23 -13.55 -2.64
CA TYR A 170 12.76 -13.46 -4.02
C TYR A 170 13.70 -12.69 -4.94
N GLY A 171 14.55 -11.79 -4.38
CA GLY A 171 15.19 -10.74 -5.17
C GLY A 171 14.22 -9.60 -5.51
N ALA A 172 14.72 -8.35 -5.59
CA ALA A 172 13.84 -7.18 -5.77
C ALA A 172 13.19 -7.16 -7.16
N ALA A 173 13.95 -7.45 -8.22
CA ALA A 173 13.43 -7.42 -9.58
C ALA A 173 12.43 -8.55 -9.86
N GLU A 174 12.70 -9.77 -9.36
CA GLU A 174 11.78 -10.91 -9.45
C GLU A 174 10.51 -10.66 -8.64
N ALA A 175 10.64 -10.08 -7.44
CA ALA A 175 9.50 -9.70 -6.62
C ALA A 175 8.61 -8.65 -7.32
N ALA A 176 9.20 -7.72 -8.08
CA ALA A 176 8.44 -6.75 -8.86
C ALA A 176 7.57 -7.44 -9.94
N LEU A 177 8.10 -8.44 -10.64
CA LEU A 177 7.33 -9.24 -11.59
C LEU A 177 6.21 -10.02 -10.89
N LEU A 178 6.50 -10.65 -9.74
CA LEU A 178 5.48 -11.37 -8.96
C LEU A 178 4.38 -10.44 -8.45
N ALA A 179 4.74 -9.27 -7.94
CA ALA A 179 3.78 -8.26 -7.48
C ALA A 179 2.89 -7.77 -8.63
N ALA A 180 3.46 -7.49 -9.80
CA ALA A 180 2.70 -7.12 -10.99
C ALA A 180 1.73 -8.24 -11.43
N LYS A 181 2.17 -9.50 -11.42
CA LYS A 181 1.30 -10.67 -11.70
C LYS A 181 0.20 -10.83 -10.64
N ALA A 182 0.46 -10.45 -9.39
CA ALA A 182 -0.52 -10.49 -8.31
C ALA A 182 -1.56 -9.36 -8.34
N GLY A 183 -1.33 -8.30 -9.14
CA GLY A 183 -2.26 -7.18 -9.31
C GLY A 183 -1.80 -5.84 -8.74
N ALA A 184 -0.52 -5.70 -8.37
CA ALA A 184 0.07 -4.39 -8.07
C ALA A 184 0.24 -3.57 -9.36
N ASP A 185 -0.09 -2.27 -9.28
CA ASP A 185 0.07 -1.34 -10.40
C ASP A 185 1.49 -0.77 -10.48
N MET A 186 2.09 -0.52 -9.30
CA MET A 186 3.38 0.15 -9.16
C MET A 186 4.30 -0.62 -8.21
N PRO A 187 5.09 -1.59 -8.69
CA PRO A 187 6.18 -2.17 -7.90
C PRO A 187 7.21 -1.11 -7.53
N LEU A 188 7.53 -0.97 -6.23
CA LEU A 188 8.46 0.05 -5.73
C LEU A 188 9.85 -0.52 -5.48
N ILE A 189 10.85 0.00 -6.16
CA ILE A 189 12.28 -0.21 -5.91
C ILE A 189 12.92 1.17 -5.73
N SER A 190 13.45 1.47 -4.54
CA SER A 190 13.79 2.84 -4.14
C SER A 190 15.29 3.13 -4.00
N HIS A 191 16.15 2.11 -4.00
CA HIS A 191 17.60 2.27 -3.78
C HIS A 191 18.44 1.90 -5.00
N SER A 192 18.13 0.77 -5.67
CA SER A 192 18.95 0.25 -6.76
C SER A 192 18.34 0.55 -8.13
N TYR A 193 18.94 1.47 -8.87
CA TYR A 193 18.57 1.71 -10.27
C TYR A 193 18.70 0.43 -11.13
N ASN A 194 19.73 -0.38 -10.89
CA ASN A 194 19.94 -1.62 -11.65
C ASN A 194 18.82 -2.64 -11.40
N GLU A 195 18.36 -2.79 -10.15
CA GLU A 195 17.23 -3.67 -9.85
C GLU A 195 15.91 -3.13 -10.44
N ALA A 196 15.71 -1.81 -10.44
CA ALA A 196 14.54 -1.21 -11.08
C ALA A 196 14.55 -1.43 -12.61
N ALA A 197 15.70 -1.23 -13.27
CA ALA A 197 15.84 -1.49 -14.70
C ALA A 197 15.63 -2.98 -15.04
N ARG A 198 16.20 -3.88 -14.22
CA ARG A 198 16.01 -5.33 -14.36
C ARG A 198 14.56 -5.74 -14.16
N ALA A 199 13.85 -5.15 -13.20
CA ALA A 199 12.42 -5.38 -12.97
C ALA A 199 11.60 -5.00 -14.22
N ALA A 200 11.86 -3.83 -14.79
CA ALA A 200 11.20 -3.38 -16.02
C ALA A 200 11.44 -4.35 -17.19
N GLU A 201 12.67 -4.84 -17.35
CA GLU A 201 13.02 -5.83 -18.37
C GLU A 201 12.28 -7.18 -18.14
N LEU A 202 12.23 -7.66 -16.90
CA LEU A 202 11.52 -8.91 -16.57
C LEU A 202 10.01 -8.80 -16.86
N ILE A 203 9.38 -7.68 -16.51
CA ILE A 203 7.97 -7.43 -16.80
C ILE A 203 7.74 -7.35 -18.32
N SER A 204 8.59 -6.62 -19.06
CA SER A 204 8.49 -6.53 -20.52
C SER A 204 8.58 -7.91 -21.19
N ARG A 205 9.57 -8.72 -20.79
CA ARG A 205 9.73 -10.09 -21.31
C ARG A 205 8.53 -10.98 -20.96
N ALA A 206 7.94 -10.83 -19.77
CA ALA A 206 6.75 -11.59 -19.38
C ALA A 206 5.53 -11.20 -20.23
N ILE A 207 5.39 -9.92 -20.61
CA ILE A 207 4.37 -9.44 -21.54
C ILE A 207 4.58 -10.08 -22.93
N GLU A 208 5.80 -10.01 -23.47
CA GLU A 208 6.14 -10.57 -24.78
C GLU A 208 5.89 -12.09 -24.88
N ARG A 209 6.08 -12.81 -23.76
CA ARG A 209 5.84 -14.26 -23.67
C ARG A 209 4.39 -14.64 -23.39
N GLY A 210 3.50 -13.66 -23.20
CA GLY A 210 2.10 -13.92 -22.82
C GLY A 210 1.92 -14.46 -21.41
N GLU A 211 2.88 -14.21 -20.52
CA GLU A 211 2.86 -14.66 -19.12
C GLU A 211 2.12 -13.67 -18.18
N MET A 212 1.71 -12.51 -18.70
CA MET A 212 0.95 -11.50 -17.98
C MET A 212 -0.54 -11.58 -18.30
N ASN A 213 -1.39 -11.31 -17.32
CA ASN A 213 -2.81 -11.06 -17.56
C ASN A 213 -2.98 -9.68 -18.22
N MET A 214 -3.06 -9.62 -19.53
CA MET A 214 -3.11 -8.36 -20.29
C MET A 214 -4.30 -7.47 -19.98
N PRO A 215 -5.54 -7.97 -19.76
CA PRO A 215 -6.63 -7.15 -19.25
C PRO A 215 -6.31 -6.43 -17.94
N GLU A 216 -5.73 -7.12 -16.96
CA GLU A 216 -5.32 -6.52 -15.68
C GLU A 216 -4.15 -5.54 -15.84
N HIS A 217 -3.15 -5.90 -16.66
CA HIS A 217 -2.03 -5.01 -16.94
C HIS A 217 -2.49 -3.71 -17.60
N ASN A 218 -3.37 -3.77 -18.59
CA ASN A 218 -3.93 -2.59 -19.24
C ASN A 218 -4.79 -1.76 -18.25
N ALA A 219 -5.54 -2.40 -17.38
CA ALA A 219 -6.28 -1.71 -16.32
C ALA A 219 -5.33 -0.99 -15.34
N ALA A 220 -4.19 -1.59 -14.99
CA ALA A 220 -3.15 -0.96 -14.17
C ALA A 220 -2.59 0.31 -14.84
N LEU A 221 -2.24 0.22 -16.13
CA LEU A 221 -1.79 1.38 -16.91
C LEU A 221 -2.86 2.48 -16.95
N GLY A 222 -4.13 2.11 -17.10
CA GLY A 222 -5.26 3.04 -17.05
C GLY A 222 -5.39 3.76 -15.70
N ARG A 223 -5.22 3.05 -14.58
CA ARG A 223 -5.22 3.65 -13.24
C ARG A 223 -4.06 4.63 -13.03
N ILE A 224 -2.86 4.28 -13.50
CA ILE A 224 -1.68 5.17 -13.46
C ILE A 224 -1.92 6.42 -14.31
N ALA A 225 -2.46 6.26 -15.53
CA ALA A 225 -2.77 7.38 -16.40
C ALA A 225 -3.82 8.32 -15.77
N GLY A 226 -4.91 7.76 -15.24
CA GLY A 226 -5.94 8.54 -14.55
C GLY A 226 -5.43 9.28 -13.31
N ALA A 227 -4.48 8.69 -12.56
CA ALA A 227 -3.85 9.36 -11.44
C ALA A 227 -2.96 10.54 -11.89
N LYS A 228 -2.20 10.38 -12.98
CA LYS A 228 -1.41 11.46 -13.58
C LYS A 228 -2.30 12.59 -14.13
N GLU A 229 -3.41 12.24 -14.76
CA GLU A 229 -4.41 13.21 -15.21
C GLU A 229 -4.98 13.99 -14.03
N TRP A 230 -5.40 13.30 -12.96
CA TRP A 230 -5.87 13.96 -11.75
C TRP A 230 -4.82 14.94 -11.19
N LEU A 231 -3.55 14.55 -11.11
CA LEU A 231 -2.46 15.43 -10.65
C LEU A 231 -2.25 16.65 -11.57
N SER A 232 -2.48 16.53 -12.87
CA SER A 232 -2.32 17.63 -13.81
C SER A 232 -3.44 18.68 -13.71
N MET A 233 -4.55 18.33 -13.07
CA MET A 233 -5.71 19.23 -12.84
C MET A 233 -5.62 19.99 -11.51
N GLN A 234 -4.64 19.71 -10.67
CA GLN A 234 -4.43 20.36 -9.37
C GLN A 234 -3.48 21.55 -9.50
#